data_5468338e35cc9c277dbc051e7c71c158
#
_entry.id   5468338e35cc9c277dbc051e7c71c158
#
_cell.length_a   1.000
_cell.length_b   1.000
_cell.length_c   1.000
_cell.angle_alpha   90.00
_cell.angle_beta   90.00
_cell.angle_gamma   90.00
#
_symmetry.space_group_name_H-M   'P 1'
#
loop_
_entity.id
_entity.type
_entity.pdbx_description
1 polymer ?
#
loop_
_entity_poly.entity_id
_entity_poly.type
_entity_poly.pdbx_seq_one_letter_code
_entity_poly.pdbx_strand_id
1 'polypeptide(L)'
;CSHADGANMLAEALKPYGGIVFWRAFVYQNERHVDRVINGYNEFKPLDGEFAENVFVQPKNGPIDFQPREPFHPLFGGMPYTPLSLEFQITQENLGHAGHLVYLGTLFEEVLQSDTYENGKGSTVSKVLQNYQKTHGISAIAGVPNIGTDLNWTGHLFGQANWYAFGRLAWNPDTSSGKIAEDWARMTFSNDKSVLSLVLKIMMMS
;
A
#
# COMPACT_ATOMS: atom_id res chain seq x y z
N CYS A 1 1.47 -7.32 26.96
CA CYS A 1 0.34 -7.01 26.06
C CYS A 1 0.88 -7.11 24.64
N SER A 2 0.36 -8.06 23.89
CA SER A 2 0.77 -8.23 22.48
C SER A 2 0.04 -7.21 21.57
N HIS A 3 0.46 -7.10 20.31
CA HIS A 3 -0.28 -6.33 19.31
C HIS A 3 -1.71 -6.86 19.13
N ALA A 4 -1.91 -8.17 19.20
CA ALA A 4 -3.23 -8.78 19.11
C ALA A 4 -4.12 -8.38 20.29
N ASP A 5 -3.61 -8.38 21.52
CA ASP A 5 -4.38 -7.94 22.70
C ASP A 5 -4.91 -6.51 22.55
N GLY A 6 -4.02 -5.59 22.10
CA GLY A 6 -4.40 -4.18 21.90
C GLY A 6 -5.43 -4.00 20.79
N ALA A 7 -5.23 -4.67 19.65
CA ALA A 7 -6.15 -4.61 18.51
C ALA A 7 -7.52 -5.20 18.86
N ASN A 8 -7.54 -6.36 19.55
CA ASN A 8 -8.75 -7.05 19.94
C ASN A 8 -9.59 -6.27 20.94
N MET A 9 -8.93 -5.57 21.87
CA MET A 9 -9.63 -4.66 22.80
C MET A 9 -10.42 -3.58 22.07
N LEU A 10 -9.80 -2.95 21.06
CA LEU A 10 -10.48 -1.95 20.22
C LEU A 10 -11.57 -2.58 19.35
N ALA A 11 -11.30 -3.75 18.80
CA ALA A 11 -12.23 -4.49 17.95
C ALA A 11 -13.52 -4.87 18.71
N GLU A 12 -13.37 -5.33 19.95
CA GLU A 12 -14.51 -5.66 20.83
C GLU A 12 -15.35 -4.42 21.15
N ALA A 13 -14.70 -3.29 21.45
CA ALA A 13 -15.39 -2.02 21.70
C ALA A 13 -16.18 -1.51 20.48
N LEU A 14 -15.69 -1.78 19.26
CA LEU A 14 -16.32 -1.36 18.01
C LEU A 14 -17.38 -2.36 17.50
N LYS A 15 -17.31 -3.61 17.92
CA LYS A 15 -18.19 -4.69 17.43
C LYS A 15 -19.69 -4.36 17.50
N PRO A 16 -20.24 -3.76 18.57
CA PRO A 16 -21.67 -3.40 18.65
C PRO A 16 -22.12 -2.40 17.57
N TYR A 17 -21.17 -1.67 16.98
CA TYR A 17 -21.41 -0.65 15.96
C TYR A 17 -21.06 -1.13 14.54
N GLY A 18 -20.68 -2.40 14.37
CA GLY A 18 -20.20 -2.94 13.10
C GLY A 18 -18.84 -2.32 12.66
N GLY A 19 -18.06 -1.81 13.62
CA GLY A 19 -16.80 -1.15 13.34
C GLY A 19 -15.66 -2.13 13.07
N ILE A 20 -14.67 -1.65 12.32
CA ILE A 20 -13.48 -2.40 11.89
C ILE A 20 -12.24 -1.70 12.42
N VAL A 21 -11.23 -2.48 12.79
CA VAL A 21 -9.93 -1.99 13.21
C VAL A 21 -8.90 -2.25 12.11
N PHE A 22 -8.22 -1.22 11.65
CA PHE A 22 -7.00 -1.34 10.85
C PHE A 22 -5.80 -1.13 11.78
N TRP A 23 -5.11 -2.23 12.09
CA TRP A 23 -3.98 -2.23 13.01
C TRP A 23 -2.66 -2.20 12.24
N ARG A 24 -1.96 -1.08 12.25
CA ARG A 24 -0.71 -0.93 11.49
C ARG A 24 0.36 -1.89 12.00
N ALA A 25 0.91 -2.69 11.10
CA ALA A 25 2.05 -3.58 11.37
C ALA A 25 3.36 -2.79 11.34
N PHE A 26 3.58 -1.98 12.35
CA PHE A 26 4.76 -1.14 12.47
C PHE A 26 5.43 -1.36 13.82
N VAL A 27 6.74 -1.67 13.80
CA VAL A 27 7.53 -1.96 15.00
C VAL A 27 8.64 -0.92 15.12
N TYR A 28 8.59 -0.15 16.21
CA TYR A 28 9.68 0.74 16.60
C TYR A 28 10.62 -0.01 17.54
N GLN A 29 11.71 -0.54 17.03
CA GLN A 29 12.80 -1.01 17.88
C GLN A 29 14.07 -0.21 17.58
N ASN A 30 14.66 0.35 18.64
CA ASN A 30 15.93 1.06 18.61
C ASN A 30 17.14 0.15 18.81
N GLU A 31 16.98 -1.16 18.74
CA GLU A 31 18.08 -2.09 18.92
C GLU A 31 18.99 -2.04 17.69
N ARG A 32 20.22 -1.60 17.90
CA ARG A 32 21.23 -1.33 16.85
C ARG A 32 21.65 -2.56 16.03
N HIS A 33 21.18 -3.74 16.37
CA HIS A 33 21.59 -5.02 15.78
C HIS A 33 20.46 -5.85 15.16
N VAL A 34 19.24 -5.33 15.14
CA VAL A 34 18.10 -6.06 14.54
C VAL A 34 17.86 -5.56 13.12
N ASP A 35 17.83 -6.49 12.18
CA ASP A 35 17.45 -6.21 10.80
C ASP A 35 15.99 -5.74 10.76
N ARG A 36 15.77 -4.52 10.29
CA ARG A 36 14.43 -3.89 10.22
C ARG A 36 13.48 -4.67 9.33
N VAL A 37 13.98 -5.33 8.30
CA VAL A 37 13.17 -6.13 7.36
C VAL A 37 12.55 -7.32 8.09
N ILE A 38 13.34 -7.98 8.92
CA ILE A 38 12.92 -9.20 9.65
C ILE A 38 12.08 -8.85 10.87
N ASN A 39 12.31 -7.69 11.47
CA ASN A 39 11.71 -7.32 12.75
C ASN A 39 10.17 -7.31 12.72
N GLY A 40 9.59 -6.60 11.78
CA GLY A 40 8.13 -6.55 11.63
C GLY A 40 7.52 -7.93 11.35
N TYR A 41 8.21 -8.74 10.55
CA TYR A 41 7.78 -10.11 10.28
C TYR A 41 7.80 -10.98 11.55
N ASN A 42 8.90 -10.95 12.31
CA ASN A 42 9.04 -11.75 13.54
C ASN A 42 8.07 -11.33 14.64
N GLU A 43 7.67 -10.06 14.68
CA GLU A 43 6.70 -9.56 15.66
C GLU A 43 5.27 -9.98 15.33
N PHE A 44 4.88 -9.89 14.05
CA PHE A 44 3.49 -10.12 13.66
C PHE A 44 3.19 -11.56 13.23
N LYS A 45 4.12 -12.25 12.59
CA LYS A 45 3.90 -13.64 12.13
C LYS A 45 3.43 -14.60 13.21
N PRO A 46 3.99 -14.59 14.45
CA PRO A 46 3.53 -15.46 15.53
C PRO A 46 2.10 -15.19 16.01
N LEU A 47 1.55 -14.02 15.67
CA LEU A 47 0.19 -13.60 16.05
C LEU A 47 -0.86 -13.95 14.98
N ASP A 48 -0.46 -14.68 13.93
CA ASP A 48 -1.39 -15.06 12.86
C ASP A 48 -2.53 -15.94 13.41
N GLY A 49 -3.78 -15.47 13.21
CA GLY A 49 -4.99 -16.12 13.74
C GLY A 49 -5.37 -15.67 15.15
N GLU A 50 -4.57 -14.83 15.83
CA GLU A 50 -4.88 -14.31 17.17
C GLU A 50 -5.72 -13.04 17.15
N PHE A 51 -5.88 -12.41 16.00
CA PHE A 51 -6.66 -11.19 15.83
C PHE A 51 -8.15 -11.48 15.68
N ALA A 52 -8.99 -10.62 16.27
CA ALA A 52 -10.45 -10.72 16.14
C ALA A 52 -10.90 -10.57 14.67
N GLU A 53 -12.05 -11.13 14.33
CA GLU A 53 -12.60 -11.19 12.96
C GLU A 53 -12.78 -9.81 12.27
N ASN A 54 -12.93 -8.73 13.06
CA ASN A 54 -13.07 -7.35 12.59
C ASN A 54 -11.76 -6.55 12.68
N VAL A 55 -10.61 -7.22 12.83
CA VAL A 55 -9.28 -6.62 12.76
C VAL A 55 -8.63 -6.96 11.45
N PHE A 56 -8.10 -5.95 10.75
CA PHE A 56 -7.19 -6.07 9.62
C PHE A 56 -5.80 -5.60 10.06
N VAL A 57 -4.81 -6.46 9.97
CA VAL A 57 -3.43 -6.04 10.15
C VAL A 57 -2.99 -5.31 8.90
N GLN A 58 -2.39 -4.13 9.05
CA GLN A 58 -2.06 -3.22 7.96
C GLN A 58 -0.55 -3.03 7.82
N PRO A 59 0.15 -3.92 7.10
CA PRO A 59 1.53 -3.68 6.71
C PRO A 59 1.63 -2.64 5.60
N LYS A 60 2.76 -1.95 5.56
CA LYS A 60 3.16 -1.10 4.44
C LYS A 60 3.44 -1.95 3.21
N ASN A 61 3.57 -1.32 2.05
CA ASN A 61 3.89 -2.01 0.81
C ASN A 61 5.22 -2.79 0.87
N GLY A 62 6.18 -2.32 1.64
CA GLY A 62 7.45 -3.01 1.89
C GLY A 62 7.85 -3.01 3.36
N PRO A 63 8.88 -3.77 3.75
CA PRO A 63 9.26 -3.97 5.14
C PRO A 63 10.04 -2.80 5.76
N ILE A 64 10.52 -1.82 4.95
CA ILE A 64 11.40 -0.73 5.37
C ILE A 64 10.69 0.61 5.22
N ASP A 65 9.71 0.99 5.79
CA ASP A 65 9.12 2.35 5.88
C ASP A 65 9.16 3.16 4.56
N PHE A 66 8.51 2.64 3.52
CA PHE A 66 8.32 3.31 2.22
C PHE A 66 9.62 3.68 1.48
N GLN A 67 10.61 2.85 1.55
CA GLN A 67 11.83 3.07 0.77
C GLN A 67 11.59 2.77 -0.71
N PRO A 68 12.29 3.46 -1.63
CA PRO A 68 12.22 3.15 -3.04
C PRO A 68 12.76 1.74 -3.33
N ARG A 69 12.06 1.00 -4.17
CA ARG A 69 12.45 -0.34 -4.65
C ARG A 69 12.69 -1.39 -3.57
N GLU A 70 11.98 -1.32 -2.47
CA GLU A 70 11.93 -2.42 -1.55
C GLU A 70 10.98 -3.53 -2.07
N PRO A 71 11.21 -4.81 -1.69
CA PRO A 71 10.29 -5.89 -2.03
C PRO A 71 8.95 -5.68 -1.29
N PHE A 72 7.89 -6.36 -1.74
CA PHE A 72 6.62 -6.34 -1.00
C PHE A 72 6.81 -6.89 0.43
N HIS A 73 5.96 -6.44 1.36
CA HIS A 73 6.07 -6.84 2.76
C HIS A 73 5.83 -8.34 2.96
N PRO A 74 6.73 -9.09 3.64
CA PRO A 74 6.66 -10.55 3.73
C PRO A 74 5.46 -11.08 4.54
N LEU A 75 4.73 -10.25 5.27
CA LEU A 75 3.46 -10.65 5.88
C LEU A 75 2.40 -11.01 4.83
N PHE A 76 2.44 -10.43 3.62
CA PHE A 76 1.62 -10.91 2.50
C PHE A 76 2.11 -12.30 2.08
N GLY A 77 1.29 -13.31 2.32
CA GLY A 77 1.67 -14.71 2.20
C GLY A 77 2.22 -15.34 3.48
N GLY A 78 2.57 -14.51 4.49
CA GLY A 78 3.05 -14.99 5.78
C GLY A 78 1.96 -15.15 6.85
N MET A 79 0.79 -14.54 6.67
CA MET A 79 -0.33 -14.55 7.64
C MET A 79 -1.63 -15.02 7.00
N PRO A 80 -1.77 -16.34 6.72
CA PRO A 80 -2.94 -16.85 6.01
C PRO A 80 -4.26 -16.86 6.81
N TYR A 81 -4.19 -16.72 8.14
CA TYR A 81 -5.36 -16.77 9.02
C TYR A 81 -5.83 -15.40 9.50
N THR A 82 -5.07 -14.35 9.24
CA THR A 82 -5.38 -12.97 9.64
C THR A 82 -5.60 -12.12 8.39
N PRO A 83 -6.73 -11.43 8.23
CA PRO A 83 -6.91 -10.55 7.08
C PRO A 83 -5.95 -9.37 7.14
N LEU A 84 -5.35 -9.07 6.00
CA LEU A 84 -4.41 -7.95 5.85
C LEU A 84 -5.04 -6.84 5.02
N SER A 85 -4.66 -5.61 5.29
CA SER A 85 -4.83 -4.47 4.39
C SER A 85 -3.48 -3.93 3.96
N LEU A 86 -3.38 -3.45 2.73
CA LEU A 86 -2.13 -2.91 2.21
C LEU A 86 -2.08 -1.40 2.42
N GLU A 87 -0.95 -0.88 2.93
CA GLU A 87 -0.73 0.56 3.08
C GLU A 87 0.29 1.07 2.06
N PHE A 88 -0.16 1.97 1.17
CA PHE A 88 0.72 2.70 0.26
C PHE A 88 0.98 4.12 0.75
N GLN A 89 2.20 4.59 0.61
CA GLN A 89 2.50 6.02 0.69
C GLN A 89 2.23 6.68 -0.67
N ILE A 90 1.35 7.69 -0.69
CA ILE A 90 1.02 8.45 -1.90
C ILE A 90 1.97 9.62 -2.09
N THR A 91 2.58 10.10 -1.01
CA THR A 91 3.54 11.21 -1.04
C THR A 91 4.95 10.73 -1.31
N GLN A 92 5.82 11.64 -1.71
CA GLN A 92 7.19 11.35 -2.13
C GLN A 92 8.23 11.67 -1.04
N GLU A 93 7.84 11.77 0.22
CA GLU A 93 8.72 12.29 1.27
C GLU A 93 10.00 11.47 1.48
N ASN A 94 9.96 10.17 1.23
CA ASN A 94 11.16 9.30 1.26
C ASN A 94 11.85 9.17 -0.11
N LEU A 95 11.33 9.84 -1.14
CA LEU A 95 11.78 9.78 -2.53
C LEU A 95 12.25 11.15 -3.02
N GLY A 96 13.06 11.85 -2.24
CA GLY A 96 13.53 13.19 -2.58
C GLY A 96 12.72 14.33 -1.97
N HIS A 97 12.03 14.07 -0.87
CA HIS A 97 11.31 15.06 -0.05
C HIS A 97 10.32 15.92 -0.84
N ALA A 98 9.56 15.30 -1.72
CA ALA A 98 8.57 15.95 -2.58
C ALA A 98 9.15 16.97 -3.60
N GLY A 99 10.48 17.12 -3.65
CA GLY A 99 11.14 18.04 -4.59
C GLY A 99 11.33 17.49 -5.99
N HIS A 100 11.17 16.19 -6.18
CA HIS A 100 11.35 15.52 -7.45
C HIS A 100 10.03 15.01 -8.01
N LEU A 101 9.94 14.93 -9.34
CA LEU A 101 8.86 14.17 -9.95
C LEU A 101 9.17 12.70 -9.77
N VAL A 102 8.27 11.98 -9.11
CA VAL A 102 8.28 10.51 -9.04
C VAL A 102 6.86 10.02 -9.26
N TYR A 103 6.66 9.23 -10.30
CA TYR A 103 5.38 8.58 -10.56
C TYR A 103 5.30 7.24 -9.83
N LEU A 104 4.58 7.21 -8.72
CA LEU A 104 4.48 6.05 -7.84
C LEU A 104 3.57 4.93 -8.38
N GLY A 105 2.81 5.18 -9.44
CA GLY A 105 1.93 4.16 -10.02
C GLY A 105 2.65 2.88 -10.42
N THR A 106 3.90 2.98 -10.89
CA THR A 106 4.75 1.83 -11.23
C THR A 106 5.09 0.99 -10.01
N LEU A 107 5.43 1.62 -8.89
CA LEU A 107 5.68 0.95 -7.61
C LEU A 107 4.42 0.25 -7.09
N PHE A 108 3.27 0.93 -7.15
CA PHE A 108 2.00 0.35 -6.69
C PHE A 108 1.61 -0.88 -7.50
N GLU A 109 1.74 -0.81 -8.82
CA GLU A 109 1.51 -1.95 -9.73
C GLU A 109 2.46 -3.11 -9.40
N GLU A 110 3.75 -2.85 -9.27
CA GLU A 110 4.77 -3.85 -8.97
C GLU A 110 4.44 -4.62 -7.67
N VAL A 111 4.09 -3.92 -6.61
CA VAL A 111 3.70 -4.54 -5.34
C VAL A 111 2.44 -5.38 -5.50
N LEU A 112 1.38 -4.85 -6.12
CA LEU A 112 0.11 -5.54 -6.28
C LEU A 112 0.23 -6.80 -7.14
N GLN A 113 1.14 -6.82 -8.12
CA GLN A 113 1.38 -7.95 -9.02
C GLN A 113 2.47 -8.91 -8.53
N SER A 114 3.18 -8.58 -7.43
CA SER A 114 4.19 -9.46 -6.85
C SER A 114 3.56 -10.75 -6.32
N ASP A 115 4.18 -11.90 -6.65
CA ASP A 115 3.69 -13.21 -6.25
C ASP A 115 4.11 -13.55 -4.82
N THR A 116 3.16 -13.78 -3.95
CA THR A 116 3.39 -14.17 -2.55
C THR A 116 3.65 -15.67 -2.40
N TYR A 117 3.25 -16.46 -3.38
CA TYR A 117 3.23 -17.93 -3.34
C TYR A 117 2.38 -18.52 -2.21
N GLU A 118 1.54 -17.76 -1.53
CA GLU A 118 0.72 -18.21 -0.40
C GLU A 118 -0.11 -19.46 -0.73
N ASN A 119 -0.73 -19.46 -1.91
CA ASN A 119 -1.53 -20.57 -2.42
C ASN A 119 -0.93 -21.14 -3.72
N GLY A 120 0.41 -21.14 -3.83
CA GLY A 120 1.12 -21.53 -5.05
C GLY A 120 1.36 -20.37 -6.01
N LYS A 121 1.93 -20.68 -7.18
CA LYS A 121 2.30 -19.67 -8.17
C LYS A 121 1.08 -18.89 -8.65
N GLY A 122 1.22 -17.58 -8.74
CA GLY A 122 0.18 -16.66 -9.18
C GLY A 122 -0.70 -16.13 -8.04
N SER A 123 -0.33 -16.37 -6.77
CA SER A 123 -0.95 -15.77 -5.59
C SER A 123 -0.42 -14.36 -5.36
N THR A 124 -0.74 -13.44 -6.25
CA THR A 124 -0.27 -12.06 -6.14
C THR A 124 -0.82 -11.35 -4.89
N VAL A 125 -0.13 -10.29 -4.44
CA VAL A 125 -0.61 -9.47 -3.33
C VAL A 125 -2.06 -9.02 -3.54
N SER A 126 -2.39 -8.57 -4.75
CA SER A 126 -3.76 -8.17 -5.09
C SER A 126 -4.77 -9.31 -4.96
N LYS A 127 -4.41 -10.54 -5.35
CA LYS A 127 -5.31 -11.70 -5.20
C LYS A 127 -5.49 -12.13 -3.75
N VAL A 128 -4.43 -12.04 -2.93
CA VAL A 128 -4.52 -12.27 -1.49
C VAL A 128 -5.50 -11.28 -0.87
N LEU A 129 -5.37 -9.99 -1.19
CA LEU A 129 -6.30 -8.96 -0.71
C LEU A 129 -7.73 -9.19 -1.19
N GLN A 130 -7.92 -9.49 -2.48
CA GLN A 130 -9.26 -9.78 -3.04
C GLN A 130 -9.93 -11.02 -2.41
N ASN A 131 -9.13 -11.98 -1.97
CA ASN A 131 -9.67 -13.16 -1.29
C ASN A 131 -10.33 -12.79 0.05
N TYR A 132 -9.84 -11.79 0.77
CA TYR A 132 -10.47 -11.32 2.01
C TYR A 132 -11.87 -10.77 1.78
N GLN A 133 -12.14 -10.17 0.61
CA GLN A 133 -13.51 -9.76 0.24
C GLN A 133 -14.48 -10.95 0.25
N LYS A 134 -14.03 -12.12 -0.16
CA LYS A 134 -14.85 -13.34 -0.21
C LYS A 134 -15.01 -13.99 1.16
N THR A 135 -13.95 -13.99 1.97
CA THR A 135 -13.89 -14.69 3.26
C THR A 135 -14.34 -13.85 4.43
N HIS A 136 -14.16 -12.53 4.38
CA HIS A 136 -14.47 -11.59 5.46
C HIS A 136 -15.46 -10.49 5.05
N GLY A 137 -15.93 -10.49 3.80
CA GLY A 137 -16.87 -9.49 3.28
C GLY A 137 -16.26 -8.12 2.99
N ILE A 138 -14.97 -7.94 3.25
CA ILE A 138 -14.24 -6.69 3.05
C ILE A 138 -12.79 -6.95 2.62
N SER A 139 -12.27 -6.07 1.79
CA SER A 139 -10.86 -5.96 1.44
C SER A 139 -10.47 -4.48 1.44
N ALA A 140 -9.23 -4.16 1.80
CA ALA A 140 -8.83 -2.77 1.92
C ALA A 140 -7.39 -2.51 1.45
N ILE A 141 -7.24 -1.37 0.79
CA ILE A 141 -5.94 -0.75 0.48
C ILE A 141 -6.00 0.68 1.04
N ALA A 142 -5.10 1.01 1.94
CA ALA A 142 -5.01 2.33 2.54
C ALA A 142 -3.97 3.18 1.80
N GLY A 143 -4.27 4.46 1.60
CA GLY A 143 -3.34 5.45 1.09
C GLY A 143 -2.93 6.45 2.18
N VAL A 144 -1.64 6.63 2.41
CA VAL A 144 -1.11 7.55 3.42
C VAL A 144 -0.47 8.76 2.74
N PRO A 145 -1.10 9.91 2.76
CA PRO A 145 -0.49 11.14 2.26
C PRO A 145 0.01 12.03 3.39
N ASN A 146 1.11 12.72 3.14
CA ASN A 146 1.57 13.84 3.96
C ASN A 146 1.54 15.11 3.10
N ILE A 147 0.41 15.81 3.10
CA ILE A 147 0.18 16.99 2.25
C ILE A 147 0.50 18.31 2.95
N GLY A 148 0.60 18.32 4.28
CA GLY A 148 0.82 19.55 5.04
C GLY A 148 -0.22 20.63 4.71
N THR A 149 0.26 21.84 4.45
CA THR A 149 -0.57 22.99 4.05
C THR A 149 -0.48 23.29 2.54
N ASP A 150 0.10 22.39 1.76
CA ASP A 150 0.31 22.59 0.33
C ASP A 150 -1.02 22.50 -0.43
N LEU A 151 -1.28 23.49 -1.29
CA LEU A 151 -2.49 23.54 -2.12
C LEU A 151 -2.38 22.70 -3.38
N ASN A 152 -1.18 22.22 -3.72
CA ASN A 152 -0.88 21.54 -4.97
C ASN A 152 -0.49 20.07 -4.77
N TRP A 153 -1.26 19.31 -4.00
CA TRP A 153 -1.11 17.85 -3.91
C TRP A 153 0.31 17.38 -3.60
N THR A 154 0.99 17.96 -2.62
CA THR A 154 2.38 17.61 -2.25
C THR A 154 3.47 18.31 -3.05
N GLY A 155 3.26 19.56 -3.45
CA GLY A 155 4.32 20.45 -3.93
C GLY A 155 4.34 20.69 -5.43
N HIS A 156 3.71 19.84 -6.23
CA HIS A 156 3.64 20.02 -7.68
C HIS A 156 2.47 19.26 -8.34
N LEU A 157 2.09 19.69 -9.53
CA LEU A 157 0.93 19.15 -10.25
C LEU A 157 1.01 17.62 -10.43
N PHE A 158 2.17 17.07 -10.70
CA PHE A 158 2.35 15.62 -10.88
C PHE A 158 2.13 14.81 -9.59
N GLY A 159 2.11 15.42 -8.42
CA GLY A 159 1.67 14.78 -7.18
C GLY A 159 0.25 14.24 -7.29
N GLN A 160 -0.63 14.94 -8.01
CA GLN A 160 -2.00 14.49 -8.30
C GLN A 160 -2.03 13.15 -9.06
N ALA A 161 -1.06 12.90 -9.95
CA ALA A 161 -0.97 11.63 -10.67
C ALA A 161 -0.82 10.43 -9.74
N ASN A 162 -0.10 10.58 -8.62
CA ASN A 162 0.07 9.52 -7.63
C ASN A 162 -1.24 9.20 -6.91
N TRP A 163 -2.03 10.23 -6.56
CA TRP A 163 -3.36 10.04 -6.00
C TRP A 163 -4.30 9.33 -6.97
N TYR A 164 -4.27 9.76 -8.23
CA TYR A 164 -5.07 9.14 -9.27
C TYR A 164 -4.68 7.68 -9.48
N ALA A 165 -3.38 7.40 -9.54
CA ALA A 165 -2.86 6.04 -9.68
C ALA A 165 -3.26 5.15 -8.50
N PHE A 166 -3.13 5.66 -7.27
CA PHE A 166 -3.58 4.94 -6.07
C PHE A 166 -5.06 4.56 -6.17
N GLY A 167 -5.94 5.53 -6.45
CA GLY A 167 -7.38 5.28 -6.55
C GLY A 167 -7.74 4.27 -7.63
N ARG A 168 -7.09 4.37 -8.81
CA ARG A 168 -7.34 3.45 -9.94
C ARG A 168 -6.87 2.03 -9.63
N LEU A 169 -5.70 1.85 -9.04
CA LEU A 169 -5.16 0.54 -8.69
C LEU A 169 -5.86 -0.09 -7.47
N ALA A 170 -6.28 0.72 -6.49
CA ALA A 170 -7.10 0.22 -5.39
C ALA A 170 -8.47 -0.29 -5.87
N TRP A 171 -9.04 0.34 -6.91
CA TRP A 171 -10.30 -0.08 -7.52
C TRP A 171 -10.13 -1.29 -8.44
N ASN A 172 -9.12 -1.26 -9.30
CA ASN A 172 -8.82 -2.34 -10.23
C ASN A 172 -7.30 -2.56 -10.33
N PRO A 173 -6.75 -3.50 -9.55
CA PRO A 173 -5.32 -3.77 -9.50
C PRO A 173 -4.74 -4.38 -10.79
N ASP A 174 -5.60 -4.79 -11.73
CA ASP A 174 -5.16 -5.34 -13.02
C ASP A 174 -4.94 -4.26 -14.10
N THR A 175 -5.20 -2.99 -13.78
CA THR A 175 -4.94 -1.86 -14.68
C THR A 175 -3.46 -1.51 -14.65
N SER A 176 -2.81 -1.38 -15.81
CA SER A 176 -1.40 -1.01 -15.85
C SER A 176 -1.17 0.45 -15.46
N SER A 177 -0.09 0.70 -14.74
CA SER A 177 0.33 2.05 -14.33
C SER A 177 0.56 2.99 -15.51
N GLY A 178 1.08 2.46 -16.62
CA GLY A 178 1.27 3.23 -17.85
C GLY A 178 -0.06 3.70 -18.46
N LYS A 179 -1.10 2.85 -18.46
CA LYS A 179 -2.44 3.24 -18.91
C LYS A 179 -3.06 4.30 -17.99
N ILE A 180 -2.86 4.15 -16.69
CA ILE A 180 -3.34 5.12 -15.70
C ILE A 180 -2.64 6.48 -15.89
N ALA A 181 -1.32 6.48 -16.11
CA ALA A 181 -0.56 7.70 -16.42
C ALA A 181 -1.08 8.38 -17.69
N GLU A 182 -1.37 7.61 -18.74
CA GLU A 182 -1.94 8.13 -19.98
C GLU A 182 -3.31 8.78 -19.76
N ASP A 183 -4.20 8.10 -19.05
CA ASP A 183 -5.54 8.62 -18.75
C ASP A 183 -5.45 9.93 -17.95
N TRP A 184 -4.58 9.97 -16.93
CA TRP A 184 -4.35 11.19 -16.16
C TRP A 184 -3.77 12.32 -17.01
N ALA A 185 -2.78 12.03 -17.84
CA ALA A 185 -2.13 13.03 -18.70
C ALA A 185 -3.10 13.62 -19.73
N ARG A 186 -4.00 12.80 -20.29
CA ARG A 186 -5.06 13.24 -21.19
C ARG A 186 -6.04 14.19 -20.53
N MET A 187 -6.44 13.90 -19.30
CA MET A 187 -7.38 14.75 -18.55
C MET A 187 -6.72 16.04 -18.05
N THR A 188 -5.42 16.03 -17.80
CA THR A 188 -4.72 17.14 -17.15
C THR A 188 -4.09 18.10 -18.14
N PHE A 189 -3.53 17.60 -19.24
CA PHE A 189 -2.73 18.41 -20.17
C PHE A 189 -3.38 18.52 -21.56
N SER A 190 -3.45 17.44 -22.32
CA SER A 190 -3.89 17.48 -23.72
C SER A 190 -4.13 16.08 -24.27
N ASN A 191 -4.91 16.01 -25.36
CA ASN A 191 -5.05 14.82 -26.21
C ASN A 191 -4.07 14.83 -27.41
N ASP A 192 -3.25 15.86 -27.56
CA ASP A 192 -2.22 15.89 -28.59
C ASP A 192 -1.19 14.79 -28.36
N LYS A 193 -0.90 14.02 -29.41
CA LYS A 193 -0.03 12.84 -29.31
C LYS A 193 1.42 13.19 -28.94
N SER A 194 1.92 14.34 -29.40
CA SER A 194 3.30 14.76 -29.13
C SER A 194 3.45 15.17 -27.66
N VAL A 195 2.48 15.91 -27.12
CA VAL A 195 2.44 16.31 -25.70
C VAL A 195 2.32 15.07 -24.81
N LEU A 196 1.40 14.17 -25.11
CA LEU A 196 1.21 12.94 -24.36
C LEU A 196 2.47 12.08 -24.34
N SER A 197 3.09 11.87 -25.49
CA SER A 197 4.32 11.08 -25.58
C SER A 197 5.42 11.64 -24.69
N LEU A 198 5.58 12.96 -24.66
CA LEU A 198 6.59 13.62 -23.83
C LEU A 198 6.26 13.49 -22.34
N VAL A 199 5.03 13.81 -21.95
CA VAL A 199 4.58 13.71 -20.54
C VAL A 199 4.72 12.29 -20.00
N LEU A 200 4.26 11.30 -20.76
CA LEU A 200 4.36 9.89 -20.37
C LEU A 200 5.82 9.45 -20.25
N LYS A 201 6.68 9.86 -21.20
CA LYS A 201 8.10 9.55 -21.11
C LYS A 201 8.71 10.09 -19.81
N ILE A 202 8.41 11.34 -19.45
CA ILE A 202 8.89 11.95 -18.21
C ILE A 202 8.38 11.16 -16.99
N MET A 203 7.08 10.87 -16.93
CA MET A 203 6.47 10.13 -15.79
C MET A 203 7.04 8.73 -15.63
N MET A 204 7.16 7.97 -16.72
CA MET A 204 7.61 6.57 -16.66
C MET A 204 9.11 6.42 -16.44
N MET A 205 9.89 7.49 -16.59
CA MET A 205 11.33 7.52 -16.31
C MET A 205 11.67 8.10 -14.93
N SER A 206 10.69 8.58 -14.20
CA SER A 206 10.87 9.24 -12.91
C SER A 206 10.99 8.23 -11.74
#